data_d23fd1962aaa0ff8aa0958ce2329649a
#
_entry.id   d23fd1962aaa0ff8aa0958ce2329649a
#
_cell.length_a   1.000
_cell.length_b   1.000
_cell.length_c   1.000
_cell.angle_alpha   90.00
_cell.angle_beta   90.00
_cell.angle_gamma   90.00
#
_symmetry.space_group_name_H-M   'P 1'
#
loop_
_entity.id
_entity.type
_entity.pdbx_description
1 polymer ?
#
loop_
_entity_poly.entity_id
_entity_poly.type
_entity_poly.pdbx_seq_one_letter_code
_entity_poly.pdbx_strand_id
1 'polypeptide(L)'
;MKNKKYIIILGTIIVSAIIVVVVTFNCVNISEDRRWIDLSQTFLYPLSYTLIGSTIVTYAGLEISDKVLENYNKRIGYGLSNRQIYFEGSANKISETKEDLQVSNLIKSENYMDSTTTANDADIAILCIDKEQTKESKQESNNPNQKSDSKKMSKWQMEAHDQVTALKATLTPHQALIVYTDGWLHDDTKALINNRPFSVLVNFKGRIVSDIHSLLTTLPPRNGE
;
A
#
# COMPACT_ATOMS: atom_id res chain seq x y z
N MET A 1 18.85 2.21 18.99
CA MET A 1 20.29 1.83 19.06
C MET A 1 21.07 1.97 17.75
N LYS A 2 20.45 1.97 16.55
CA LYS A 2 21.15 2.16 15.25
C LYS A 2 21.86 3.52 15.16
N ASN A 3 21.21 4.62 15.55
CA ASN A 3 21.75 5.97 15.40
C ASN A 3 23.08 6.22 16.13
N LYS A 4 23.34 5.57 17.28
CA LYS A 4 24.62 5.78 18.00
C LYS A 4 25.83 5.28 17.23
N LYS A 5 25.71 4.18 16.49
CA LYS A 5 26.81 3.62 15.70
C LYS A 5 27.17 4.56 14.52
N TYR A 6 26.18 5.12 13.83
CA TYR A 6 26.41 6.05 12.73
C TYR A 6 27.03 7.38 13.21
N ILE A 7 26.59 7.91 14.34
CA ILE A 7 27.16 9.12 14.93
C ILE A 7 28.63 8.90 15.30
N ILE A 8 28.99 7.73 15.85
CA ILE A 8 30.37 7.40 16.20
C ILE A 8 31.23 7.29 14.92
N ILE A 9 30.78 6.58 13.90
CA ILE A 9 31.52 6.43 12.65
C ILE A 9 31.70 7.79 11.98
N LEU A 10 30.65 8.62 11.89
CA LEU A 10 30.71 9.95 11.33
C LEU A 10 31.67 10.84 12.12
N GLY A 11 31.58 10.83 13.45
CA GLY A 11 32.48 11.57 14.31
C GLY A 11 33.93 11.17 14.09
N THR A 12 34.22 9.88 13.95
CA THR A 12 35.57 9.39 13.69
C THR A 12 36.11 9.86 12.34
N ILE A 13 35.28 9.85 11.30
CA ILE A 13 35.68 10.32 9.95
C ILE A 13 35.93 11.83 9.95
N ILE A 14 35.09 12.63 10.57
CA ILE A 14 35.24 14.07 10.68
C ILE A 14 36.52 14.43 11.47
N VAL A 15 36.71 13.77 12.60
CA VAL A 15 37.93 13.99 13.42
C VAL A 15 39.20 13.63 12.64
N SER A 16 39.21 12.51 11.93
CA SER A 16 40.32 12.10 11.10
C SER A 16 40.60 13.10 9.97
N ALA A 17 39.60 13.62 9.30
CA ALA A 17 39.69 14.63 8.27
C ALA A 17 40.25 15.96 8.83
N ILE A 18 39.82 16.40 10.01
CA ILE A 18 40.35 17.59 10.68
C ILE A 18 41.82 17.38 11.05
N ILE A 19 42.19 16.23 11.58
CA ILE A 19 43.59 15.91 11.91
C ILE A 19 44.47 15.99 10.66
N VAL A 20 44.01 15.42 9.53
CA VAL A 20 44.76 15.51 8.25
C VAL A 20 44.97 16.96 7.83
N VAL A 21 43.92 17.80 7.90
CA VAL A 21 44.01 19.23 7.55
C VAL A 21 44.97 19.96 8.48
N VAL A 22 44.88 19.75 9.80
CA VAL A 22 45.74 20.40 10.79
C VAL A 22 47.21 19.97 10.64
N VAL A 23 47.48 18.69 10.46
CA VAL A 23 48.83 18.16 10.23
C VAL A 23 49.44 18.74 8.95
N THR A 24 48.65 18.78 7.88
CA THR A 24 49.07 19.32 6.59
C THR A 24 49.41 20.81 6.72
N PHE A 25 48.55 21.59 7.40
CA PHE A 25 48.77 23.02 7.62
C PHE A 25 50.04 23.29 8.44
N ASN A 26 50.27 22.51 9.50
CA ASN A 26 51.49 22.63 10.30
C ASN A 26 52.75 22.21 9.53
N CYS A 27 52.66 21.12 8.75
CA CYS A 27 53.81 20.71 7.92
C CYS A 27 54.19 21.75 6.87
N VAL A 28 53.21 22.42 6.26
CA VAL A 28 53.42 23.48 5.28
C VAL A 28 54.06 24.73 5.92
N ASN A 29 53.62 25.10 7.14
CA ASN A 29 54.14 26.25 7.83
C ASN A 29 55.57 26.06 8.43
N ILE A 30 55.97 24.83 8.72
CA ILE A 30 57.27 24.51 9.31
C ILE A 30 58.32 24.18 8.25
N SER A 31 57.91 23.74 7.08
CA SER A 31 58.81 23.28 6.00
C SER A 31 59.07 24.40 5.01
N GLU A 32 60.31 24.83 4.89
CA GLU A 32 60.78 25.71 3.81
C GLU A 32 60.95 24.99 2.47
N ASP A 33 60.75 23.68 2.42
CA ASP A 33 60.91 22.87 1.22
C ASP A 33 59.69 22.98 0.29
N ARG A 34 59.87 23.57 -0.88
CA ARG A 34 58.82 23.75 -1.92
C ARG A 34 58.10 22.45 -2.30
N ARG A 35 58.77 21.31 -2.25
CA ARG A 35 58.15 20.01 -2.61
C ARG A 35 56.99 19.64 -1.69
N TRP A 36 57.09 19.94 -0.41
CA TRP A 36 56.02 19.68 0.56
C TRP A 36 54.84 20.62 0.38
N ILE A 37 55.12 21.87 -0.01
CA ILE A 37 54.07 22.86 -0.29
C ILE A 37 53.26 22.42 -1.52
N ASP A 38 53.95 22.04 -2.60
CA ASP A 38 53.32 21.58 -3.83
C ASP A 38 52.50 20.29 -3.60
N LEU A 39 53.04 19.32 -2.86
CA LEU A 39 52.32 18.08 -2.53
C LEU A 39 51.05 18.36 -1.69
N SER A 40 51.13 19.26 -0.73
CA SER A 40 50.00 19.62 0.12
C SER A 40 48.88 20.30 -0.66
N GLN A 41 49.22 21.25 -1.51
CA GLN A 41 48.23 22.00 -2.31
C GLN A 41 47.63 21.15 -3.42
N THR A 42 48.44 20.31 -4.08
CA THR A 42 47.96 19.53 -5.24
C THR A 42 47.21 18.27 -4.85
N PHE A 43 47.53 17.67 -3.71
CA PHE A 43 46.97 16.36 -3.35
C PHE A 43 46.21 16.35 -2.02
N LEU A 44 46.80 16.89 -0.94
CA LEU A 44 46.23 16.73 0.40
C LEU A 44 45.00 17.60 0.63
N TYR A 45 44.99 18.85 0.16
CA TYR A 45 43.81 19.70 0.26
C TYR A 45 42.60 19.18 -0.54
N PRO A 46 42.73 18.87 -1.85
CA PRO A 46 41.61 18.32 -2.60
C PRO A 46 41.08 17.01 -2.01
N LEU A 47 41.96 16.12 -1.53
CA LEU A 47 41.58 14.86 -0.88
C LEU A 47 40.79 15.12 0.37
N SER A 48 41.17 16.06 1.23
CA SER A 48 40.50 16.42 2.46
C SER A 48 39.10 16.98 2.20
N TYR A 49 38.97 17.88 1.22
CA TYR A 49 37.66 18.44 0.83
C TYR A 49 36.74 17.36 0.25
N THR A 50 37.26 16.43 -0.54
CA THR A 50 36.49 15.32 -1.10
C THR A 50 36.00 14.39 0.00
N LEU A 51 36.84 14.07 0.98
CA LEU A 51 36.47 13.24 2.12
C LEU A 51 35.37 13.91 2.98
N ILE A 52 35.52 15.19 3.30
CA ILE A 52 34.51 15.93 4.08
C ILE A 52 33.22 16.04 3.30
N GLY A 53 33.27 16.41 2.02
CA GLY A 53 32.09 16.53 1.16
C GLY A 53 31.35 15.21 1.00
N SER A 54 32.04 14.12 0.71
CA SER A 54 31.44 12.79 0.59
C SER A 54 30.79 12.32 1.90
N THR A 55 31.40 12.63 3.03
CA THR A 55 30.84 12.29 4.35
C THR A 55 29.53 13.03 4.63
N ILE A 56 29.50 14.33 4.32
CA ILE A 56 28.27 15.14 4.48
C ILE A 56 27.15 14.64 3.57
N VAL A 57 27.45 14.38 2.31
CA VAL A 57 26.45 13.86 1.34
C VAL A 57 25.94 12.48 1.76
N THR A 58 26.83 11.59 2.20
CA THR A 58 26.44 10.25 2.67
C THR A 58 25.55 10.34 3.90
N TYR A 59 25.89 11.18 4.87
CA TYR A 59 25.09 11.37 6.06
C TYR A 59 23.69 11.94 5.75
N ALA A 60 23.62 12.99 4.94
CA ALA A 60 22.36 13.56 4.52
C ALA A 60 21.51 12.55 3.73
N GLY A 61 22.13 11.77 2.86
CA GLY A 61 21.47 10.70 2.12
C GLY A 61 20.87 9.60 3.02
N LEU A 62 21.63 9.17 4.04
CA LEU A 62 21.17 8.18 5.01
C LEU A 62 20.00 8.71 5.86
N GLU A 63 20.07 9.96 6.33
CA GLU A 63 19.00 10.56 7.13
C GLU A 63 17.70 10.73 6.33
N ILE A 64 17.81 11.14 5.07
CA ILE A 64 16.67 11.24 4.17
C ILE A 64 16.08 9.85 3.90
N SER A 65 16.94 8.86 3.62
CA SER A 65 16.51 7.47 3.39
C SER A 65 15.78 6.89 4.61
N ASP A 66 16.31 7.09 5.81
CA ASP A 66 15.68 6.59 7.05
C ASP A 66 14.32 7.25 7.29
N LYS A 67 14.18 8.55 7.07
CA LYS A 67 12.88 9.26 7.18
C LYS A 67 11.87 8.79 6.13
N VAL A 68 12.32 8.58 4.89
CA VAL A 68 11.45 8.05 3.83
C VAL A 68 11.01 6.63 4.17
N LEU A 69 11.92 5.78 4.64
CA LEU A 69 11.60 4.41 5.02
C LEU A 69 10.68 4.35 6.25
N GLU A 70 10.89 5.21 7.24
CA GLU A 70 10.03 5.33 8.42
C GLU A 70 8.62 5.77 8.04
N ASN A 71 8.50 6.79 7.19
CA ASN A 71 7.21 7.25 6.68
C ASN A 71 6.52 6.18 5.83
N TYR A 72 7.29 5.45 5.01
CA TYR A 72 6.78 4.34 4.22
C TYR A 72 6.30 3.19 5.11
N ASN A 73 7.08 2.81 6.13
CA ASN A 73 6.70 1.77 7.09
C ASN A 73 5.50 2.19 7.95
N LYS A 74 5.42 3.46 8.37
CA LYS A 74 4.23 4.00 9.05
C LYS A 74 3.02 3.95 8.14
N ARG A 75 3.16 4.34 6.88
CA ARG A 75 2.07 4.35 5.90
C ARG A 75 1.56 2.94 5.58
N ILE A 76 2.45 1.95 5.42
CA ILE A 76 2.08 0.55 5.17
C ILE A 76 1.63 -0.14 6.46
N GLY A 77 2.41 -0.07 7.52
CA GLY A 77 2.12 -0.78 8.77
C GLY A 77 0.87 -0.26 9.47
N TYR A 78 0.73 1.05 9.58
CA TYR A 78 -0.45 1.69 10.19
C TYR A 78 -1.67 1.61 9.28
N GLY A 79 -1.46 1.81 7.96
CA GLY A 79 -2.52 1.70 6.97
C GLY A 79 -3.13 0.31 6.88
N LEU A 80 -2.32 -0.74 6.99
CA LEU A 80 -2.82 -2.12 6.88
C LEU A 80 -3.59 -2.57 8.14
N SER A 81 -3.09 -2.28 9.33
CA SER A 81 -3.64 -2.84 10.57
C SER A 81 -4.85 -2.08 11.13
N ASN A 82 -5.00 -0.79 10.82
CA ASN A 82 -6.02 0.07 11.43
C ASN A 82 -7.18 0.45 10.48
N ARG A 83 -7.13 0.02 9.21
CA ARG A 83 -8.20 0.30 8.27
C ARG A 83 -9.45 -0.51 8.58
N GLN A 84 -10.59 0.14 8.46
CA GLN A 84 -11.89 -0.44 8.72
C GLN A 84 -12.46 -1.07 7.46
N ILE A 85 -12.98 -2.30 7.58
CA ILE A 85 -13.63 -3.03 6.50
C ILE A 85 -15.11 -3.22 6.83
N TYR A 86 -15.96 -2.76 5.91
CA TYR A 86 -17.39 -3.01 5.92
C TYR A 86 -17.73 -4.19 5.03
N PHE A 87 -18.60 -5.08 5.53
CA PHE A 87 -19.08 -6.25 4.79
C PHE A 87 -20.57 -6.16 4.56
N GLU A 88 -20.98 -6.47 3.34
CA GLU A 88 -22.38 -6.53 2.93
C GLU A 88 -22.65 -7.75 2.04
N GLY A 89 -23.87 -8.30 2.08
CA GLY A 89 -24.33 -9.38 1.21
C GLY A 89 -24.50 -10.72 1.90
N SER A 90 -24.08 -11.81 1.24
CA SER A 90 -24.27 -13.19 1.72
C SER A 90 -23.48 -13.48 2.99
N ALA A 91 -24.20 -13.90 4.05
CA ALA A 91 -23.60 -14.21 5.35
C ALA A 91 -22.53 -15.32 5.26
N ASN A 92 -22.76 -16.35 4.45
CA ASN A 92 -21.80 -17.44 4.27
C ASN A 92 -20.47 -16.93 3.67
N LYS A 93 -20.56 -16.14 2.60
CA LYS A 93 -19.36 -15.57 1.96
C LYS A 93 -18.65 -14.54 2.83
N ILE A 94 -19.40 -13.76 3.60
CA ILE A 94 -18.82 -12.84 4.59
C ILE A 94 -18.03 -13.62 5.64
N SER A 95 -18.59 -14.71 6.18
CA SER A 95 -17.90 -15.55 7.16
C SER A 95 -16.60 -16.14 6.60
N GLU A 96 -16.65 -16.70 5.38
CA GLU A 96 -15.47 -17.25 4.70
C GLU A 96 -14.41 -16.16 4.46
N THR A 97 -14.82 -14.98 4.00
CA THR A 97 -13.90 -13.88 3.74
C THR A 97 -13.23 -13.37 5.02
N LYS A 98 -14.01 -13.26 6.11
CA LYS A 98 -13.48 -12.88 7.43
C LYS A 98 -12.47 -13.91 7.94
N GLU A 99 -12.73 -15.21 7.77
CA GLU A 99 -11.81 -16.28 8.15
C GLU A 99 -10.49 -16.20 7.36
N ASP A 100 -10.55 -16.04 6.05
CA ASP A 100 -9.35 -15.90 5.20
C ASP A 100 -8.51 -14.65 5.59
N LEU A 101 -9.17 -13.54 5.93
CA LEU A 101 -8.49 -12.33 6.40
C LEU A 101 -7.87 -12.50 7.77
N GLN A 102 -8.51 -13.23 8.68
CA GLN A 102 -7.95 -13.55 10.00
C GLN A 102 -6.72 -14.45 9.88
N VAL A 103 -6.79 -15.49 9.05
CA VAL A 103 -5.64 -16.38 8.80
C VAL A 103 -4.45 -15.62 8.20
N SER A 104 -4.72 -14.65 7.33
CA SER A 104 -3.67 -13.83 6.70
C SER A 104 -3.03 -12.81 7.65
N ASN A 105 -3.64 -12.52 8.82
CA ASN A 105 -3.24 -11.45 9.74
C ASN A 105 -3.09 -10.06 9.08
N LEU A 106 -3.77 -9.85 7.95
CA LEU A 106 -3.66 -8.62 7.18
C LEU A 106 -4.32 -7.45 7.90
N ILE A 107 -5.47 -7.71 8.53
CA ILE A 107 -6.27 -6.73 9.25
C ILE A 107 -6.77 -7.34 10.53
N LYS A 108 -6.77 -6.58 11.60
CA LYS A 108 -7.28 -7.04 12.89
C LYS A 108 -8.80 -7.20 12.84
N SER A 109 -9.31 -8.26 13.46
CA SER A 109 -10.75 -8.55 13.51
C SER A 109 -11.60 -7.46 14.17
N GLU A 110 -10.99 -6.66 15.07
CA GLU A 110 -11.63 -5.50 15.70
C GLU A 110 -12.02 -4.39 14.71
N ASN A 111 -11.41 -4.39 13.52
CA ASN A 111 -11.67 -3.41 12.45
C ASN A 111 -12.74 -3.88 11.46
N TYR A 112 -13.37 -5.03 11.69
CA TYR A 112 -14.49 -5.48 10.86
C TYR A 112 -15.78 -4.82 11.35
N MET A 113 -16.44 -4.10 10.43
CA MET A 113 -17.67 -3.39 10.71
C MET A 113 -18.86 -4.28 10.39
N ASP A 114 -19.83 -4.30 11.30
CA ASP A 114 -21.09 -5.02 11.11
C ASP A 114 -22.06 -4.24 10.22
N SER A 115 -23.12 -4.95 9.75
CA SER A 115 -24.20 -4.39 8.93
C SER A 115 -24.98 -3.22 9.57
N THR A 116 -24.78 -2.97 10.86
CA THR A 116 -25.37 -1.83 11.60
C THR A 116 -24.59 -0.55 11.45
N THR A 117 -23.37 -0.62 10.94
CA THR A 117 -22.47 0.54 10.75
C THR A 117 -22.61 1.05 9.32
N THR A 118 -22.58 2.35 9.14
CA THR A 118 -22.68 2.93 7.80
C THR A 118 -21.43 2.65 6.99
N ALA A 119 -21.59 2.23 5.74
CA ALA A 119 -20.46 1.99 4.82
C ALA A 119 -19.53 3.21 4.65
N ASN A 120 -20.05 4.41 4.95
CA ASN A 120 -19.30 5.67 4.89
C ASN A 120 -18.11 5.75 5.87
N ASP A 121 -18.16 4.99 6.95
CA ASP A 121 -17.11 4.99 7.98
C ASP A 121 -15.98 4.00 7.68
N ALA A 122 -16.16 3.12 6.70
CA ALA A 122 -15.16 2.13 6.31
C ALA A 122 -14.17 2.68 5.29
N ASP A 123 -12.96 2.15 5.29
CA ASP A 123 -11.96 2.42 4.24
C ASP A 123 -12.19 1.53 3.01
N ILE A 124 -12.67 0.31 3.25
CA ILE A 124 -12.97 -0.69 2.23
C ILE A 124 -14.37 -1.25 2.48
N ALA A 125 -15.18 -1.30 1.45
CA ALA A 125 -16.44 -2.02 1.44
C ALA A 125 -16.30 -3.29 0.60
N ILE A 126 -16.70 -4.43 1.17
CA ILE A 126 -16.69 -5.73 0.50
C ILE A 126 -18.13 -6.19 0.34
N LEU A 127 -18.59 -6.27 -0.91
CA LEU A 127 -19.89 -6.79 -1.27
C LEU A 127 -19.75 -8.27 -1.66
N CYS A 128 -20.32 -9.15 -0.85
CA CYS A 128 -20.29 -10.60 -1.07
C CYS A 128 -21.59 -11.06 -1.73
N ILE A 129 -21.54 -11.39 -3.02
CA ILE A 129 -22.70 -11.83 -3.80
C ILE A 129 -22.64 -13.35 -4.00
N ASP A 130 -23.72 -14.05 -3.63
CA ASP A 130 -23.84 -15.49 -3.79
C ASP A 130 -24.88 -15.82 -4.86
N LYS A 131 -24.46 -16.56 -5.86
CA LYS A 131 -25.37 -17.02 -6.92
C LYS A 131 -26.38 -18.06 -6.41
N GLU A 132 -26.02 -18.84 -5.38
CA GLU A 132 -26.85 -19.95 -4.90
C GLU A 132 -28.07 -19.51 -4.07
N GLN A 133 -28.07 -18.30 -3.51
CA GLN A 133 -29.18 -17.80 -2.71
C GLN A 133 -30.44 -17.52 -3.54
N THR A 134 -30.32 -17.40 -4.85
CA THR A 134 -31.48 -17.24 -5.74
C THR A 134 -32.01 -18.61 -6.11
N LYS A 135 -32.88 -19.17 -5.26
CA LYS A 135 -33.42 -20.56 -5.36
C LYS A 135 -34.15 -20.91 -6.68
N GLU A 136 -34.31 -19.96 -7.60
CA GLU A 136 -35.01 -20.15 -8.87
C GLU A 136 -34.10 -20.53 -10.05
N SER A 137 -32.79 -20.57 -9.90
CA SER A 137 -31.85 -20.80 -11.03
C SER A 137 -31.84 -22.26 -11.53
N LYS A 138 -32.48 -23.21 -10.87
CA LYS A 138 -32.45 -24.62 -11.28
C LYS A 138 -33.53 -24.99 -12.34
N GLN A 139 -34.48 -24.11 -12.66
CA GLN A 139 -35.53 -24.41 -13.64
C GLN A 139 -35.28 -23.86 -15.06
N GLU A 140 -34.40 -22.88 -15.24
CA GLU A 140 -34.15 -22.28 -16.56
C GLU A 140 -33.17 -23.07 -17.44
N SER A 141 -32.45 -24.06 -16.90
CA SER A 141 -31.37 -24.74 -17.60
C SER A 141 -31.79 -25.87 -18.55
N ASN A 142 -33.05 -26.22 -18.65
CA ASN A 142 -33.50 -27.41 -19.41
C ASN A 142 -34.24 -27.13 -20.73
N ASN A 143 -34.13 -25.93 -21.29
CA ASN A 143 -34.72 -25.68 -22.61
C ASN A 143 -33.58 -25.49 -23.66
N PRO A 144 -33.24 -26.55 -24.45
CA PRO A 144 -32.12 -26.55 -25.36
C PRO A 144 -32.29 -25.64 -26.59
N ASN A 145 -33.43 -25.00 -26.75
CA ASN A 145 -33.76 -24.18 -27.92
C ASN A 145 -33.80 -22.66 -27.66
N GLN A 146 -33.51 -22.19 -26.46
CA GLN A 146 -33.37 -20.76 -26.23
C GLN A 146 -31.94 -20.34 -26.62
N LYS A 147 -31.79 -19.87 -27.89
CA LYS A 147 -30.68 -18.99 -28.23
C LYS A 147 -30.74 -17.82 -27.25
N SER A 148 -29.85 -17.87 -26.26
CA SER A 148 -29.74 -16.82 -25.27
C SER A 148 -29.45 -15.52 -26.02
N ASP A 149 -30.43 -14.62 -26.06
CA ASP A 149 -30.17 -13.20 -26.31
C ASP A 149 -29.21 -12.75 -25.21
N SER A 150 -27.93 -12.66 -25.56
CA SER A 150 -26.84 -12.30 -24.64
C SER A 150 -26.93 -10.88 -24.06
N LYS A 151 -28.06 -10.21 -24.30
CA LYS A 151 -28.35 -8.84 -23.82
C LYS A 151 -29.25 -8.77 -22.61
N LYS A 152 -29.88 -9.86 -22.17
CA LYS A 152 -30.85 -9.81 -21.06
C LYS A 152 -30.21 -10.32 -19.78
N MET A 153 -30.15 -9.48 -18.75
CA MET A 153 -29.70 -9.87 -17.41
C MET A 153 -30.62 -10.96 -16.84
N SER A 154 -30.04 -11.98 -16.24
CA SER A 154 -30.79 -12.92 -15.40
C SER A 154 -31.25 -12.25 -14.10
N LYS A 155 -32.22 -12.82 -13.40
CA LYS A 155 -32.76 -12.23 -12.17
C LYS A 155 -31.68 -11.97 -11.12
N TRP A 156 -30.78 -12.95 -10.90
CA TRP A 156 -29.69 -12.77 -9.94
C TRP A 156 -28.68 -11.70 -10.37
N GLN A 157 -28.45 -11.52 -11.69
CA GLN A 157 -27.58 -10.46 -12.20
C GLN A 157 -28.19 -9.07 -12.04
N MET A 158 -29.53 -8.96 -12.13
CA MET A 158 -30.24 -7.72 -11.82
C MET A 158 -30.12 -7.40 -10.32
N GLU A 159 -30.36 -8.37 -9.45
CA GLU A 159 -30.19 -8.19 -7.99
C GLU A 159 -28.75 -7.79 -7.64
N ALA A 160 -27.75 -8.44 -8.25
CA ALA A 160 -26.35 -8.08 -8.09
C ALA A 160 -26.04 -6.67 -8.59
N HIS A 161 -26.64 -6.27 -9.71
CA HIS A 161 -26.50 -4.92 -10.26
C HIS A 161 -27.07 -3.86 -9.30
N ASP A 162 -28.24 -4.12 -8.76
CA ASP A 162 -28.92 -3.22 -7.82
C ASP A 162 -28.12 -3.08 -6.51
N GLN A 163 -27.58 -4.18 -5.98
CA GLN A 163 -26.72 -4.17 -4.78
C GLN A 163 -25.43 -3.37 -5.02
N VAL A 164 -24.74 -3.60 -6.16
CA VAL A 164 -23.54 -2.85 -6.50
C VAL A 164 -23.85 -1.36 -6.66
N THR A 165 -24.98 -1.03 -7.30
CA THR A 165 -25.42 0.35 -7.51
C THR A 165 -25.74 1.04 -6.19
N ALA A 166 -26.47 0.37 -5.31
CA ALA A 166 -26.83 0.89 -3.98
C ALA A 166 -25.58 1.16 -3.13
N LEU A 167 -24.71 0.15 -3.01
CA LEU A 167 -23.48 0.31 -2.23
C LEU A 167 -22.55 1.38 -2.82
N LYS A 168 -22.38 1.41 -4.15
CA LYS A 168 -21.59 2.44 -4.83
C LYS A 168 -22.10 3.86 -4.54
N ALA A 169 -23.41 4.06 -4.42
CA ALA A 169 -24.00 5.36 -4.14
C ALA A 169 -23.72 5.86 -2.72
N THR A 170 -23.46 4.95 -1.77
CA THR A 170 -23.15 5.29 -0.38
C THR A 170 -21.66 5.58 -0.17
N LEU A 171 -20.78 5.04 -1.03
CA LEU A 171 -19.34 5.15 -0.86
C LEU A 171 -18.76 6.44 -1.43
N THR A 172 -17.85 7.07 -0.71
CA THR A 172 -17.06 8.21 -1.19
C THR A 172 -15.99 7.78 -2.21
N PRO A 173 -15.49 8.69 -3.08
CA PRO A 173 -14.46 8.34 -4.08
C PRO A 173 -13.13 7.82 -3.50
N HIS A 174 -12.84 8.09 -2.23
CA HIS A 174 -11.60 7.67 -1.56
C HIS A 174 -11.68 6.30 -0.89
N GLN A 175 -12.88 5.72 -0.81
CA GLN A 175 -13.10 4.38 -0.26
C GLN A 175 -12.95 3.33 -1.35
N ALA A 176 -12.41 2.16 -1.01
CA ALA A 176 -12.34 1.05 -1.94
C ALA A 176 -13.63 0.24 -1.96
N LEU A 177 -13.96 -0.31 -3.13
CA LEU A 177 -15.06 -1.24 -3.33
C LEU A 177 -14.53 -2.57 -3.86
N ILE A 178 -14.78 -3.65 -3.14
CA ILE A 178 -14.51 -5.01 -3.60
C ILE A 178 -15.85 -5.71 -3.79
N VAL A 179 -16.06 -6.25 -4.99
CA VAL A 179 -17.22 -7.09 -5.27
C VAL A 179 -16.72 -8.52 -5.41
N TYR A 180 -17.10 -9.37 -4.45
CA TYR A 180 -16.74 -10.79 -4.45
C TYR A 180 -17.96 -11.64 -4.87
N THR A 181 -17.82 -12.42 -5.95
CA THR A 181 -18.90 -13.28 -6.46
C THR A 181 -18.34 -14.53 -7.14
N ASP A 182 -19.02 -15.65 -7.02
CA ASP A 182 -18.71 -16.89 -7.77
C ASP A 182 -19.35 -16.92 -9.16
N GLY A 183 -20.19 -15.94 -9.47
CA GLY A 183 -20.91 -15.86 -10.73
C GLY A 183 -20.33 -14.85 -11.72
N TRP A 184 -20.71 -14.96 -12.99
CA TRP A 184 -20.40 -13.98 -14.01
C TRP A 184 -21.38 -12.82 -13.95
N LEU A 185 -20.92 -11.66 -13.55
CA LEU A 185 -21.72 -10.44 -13.59
C LEU A 185 -21.95 -9.99 -15.03
N HIS A 186 -23.08 -9.33 -15.25
CA HIS A 186 -23.38 -8.68 -16.53
C HIS A 186 -22.36 -7.56 -16.82
N ASP A 187 -22.14 -7.27 -18.10
CA ASP A 187 -21.12 -6.29 -18.52
C ASP A 187 -21.41 -4.88 -18.02
N ASP A 188 -22.68 -4.49 -17.91
CA ASP A 188 -23.06 -3.19 -17.32
C ASP A 188 -22.66 -3.10 -15.85
N THR A 189 -22.79 -4.18 -15.08
CA THR A 189 -22.37 -4.23 -13.67
C THR A 189 -20.86 -4.18 -13.55
N LYS A 190 -20.13 -4.89 -14.42
CA LYS A 190 -18.67 -4.80 -14.49
C LYS A 190 -18.21 -3.37 -14.84
N ALA A 191 -18.90 -2.72 -15.78
CA ALA A 191 -18.61 -1.34 -16.15
C ALA A 191 -18.82 -0.37 -14.96
N LEU A 192 -19.87 -0.59 -14.15
CA LEU A 192 -20.10 0.20 -12.93
C LEU A 192 -18.95 0.07 -11.93
N ILE A 193 -18.43 -1.14 -11.77
CA ILE A 193 -17.28 -1.40 -10.89
C ILE A 193 -16.03 -0.76 -11.47
N ASN A 194 -15.70 -1.04 -12.73
CA ASN A 194 -14.48 -0.57 -13.38
C ASN A 194 -14.39 0.96 -13.53
N ASN A 195 -15.52 1.64 -13.60
CA ASN A 195 -15.56 3.10 -13.69
C ASN A 195 -15.38 3.81 -12.34
N ARG A 196 -15.14 3.06 -11.26
CA ARG A 196 -14.86 3.62 -9.94
C ARG A 196 -13.37 3.47 -9.62
N PRO A 197 -12.70 4.52 -9.13
CA PRO A 197 -11.35 4.38 -8.58
C PRO A 197 -11.37 3.43 -7.38
N PHE A 198 -10.26 2.74 -7.15
CA PHE A 198 -10.10 1.79 -6.04
C PHE A 198 -11.19 0.72 -5.98
N SER A 199 -11.57 0.15 -7.12
CA SER A 199 -12.53 -0.95 -7.16
C SER A 199 -11.97 -2.18 -7.83
N VAL A 200 -12.36 -3.35 -7.34
CA VAL A 200 -11.94 -4.66 -7.86
C VAL A 200 -13.11 -5.64 -7.85
N LEU A 201 -13.22 -6.39 -8.94
CA LEU A 201 -14.10 -7.56 -9.03
C LEU A 201 -13.29 -8.83 -8.78
N VAL A 202 -13.69 -9.58 -7.76
CA VAL A 202 -13.05 -10.85 -7.37
C VAL A 202 -14.04 -11.99 -7.62
N ASN A 203 -13.68 -12.92 -8.51
CA ASN A 203 -14.46 -14.13 -8.80
C ASN A 203 -13.75 -15.41 -8.36
N PHE A 204 -12.65 -15.29 -7.67
CA PHE A 204 -11.91 -16.42 -7.18
C PHE A 204 -11.43 -16.16 -5.75
N LYS A 205 -11.83 -17.06 -4.83
CA LYS A 205 -11.57 -16.92 -3.38
C LYS A 205 -10.08 -16.65 -3.08
N GLY A 206 -9.16 -17.37 -3.72
CA GLY A 206 -7.72 -17.24 -3.48
C GLY A 206 -7.12 -15.87 -3.83
N ARG A 207 -7.86 -14.98 -4.51
CA ARG A 207 -7.40 -13.62 -4.85
C ARG A 207 -7.82 -12.56 -3.85
N ILE A 208 -8.85 -12.82 -3.03
CA ILE A 208 -9.47 -11.78 -2.21
C ILE A 208 -8.46 -11.12 -1.26
N VAL A 209 -7.63 -11.89 -0.61
CA VAL A 209 -6.60 -11.38 0.33
C VAL A 209 -5.55 -10.54 -0.40
N SER A 210 -5.08 -10.98 -1.57
CA SER A 210 -4.10 -10.24 -2.36
C SER A 210 -4.66 -8.94 -2.94
N ASP A 211 -5.91 -8.96 -3.38
CA ASP A 211 -6.58 -7.78 -3.94
C ASP A 211 -6.88 -6.75 -2.82
N ILE A 212 -7.30 -7.20 -1.63
CA ILE A 212 -7.41 -6.34 -0.44
C ILE A 212 -6.06 -5.72 -0.08
N HIS A 213 -4.98 -6.52 -0.02
CA HIS A 213 -3.65 -6.01 0.26
C HIS A 213 -3.21 -4.94 -0.76
N SER A 214 -3.43 -5.20 -2.04
CA SER A 214 -3.12 -4.25 -3.12
C SER A 214 -3.89 -2.94 -2.96
N LEU A 215 -5.19 -2.99 -2.67
CA LEU A 215 -6.00 -1.80 -2.43
C LEU A 215 -5.56 -1.03 -1.18
N LEU A 216 -5.28 -1.72 -0.08
CA LEU A 216 -4.80 -1.09 1.16
C LEU A 216 -3.51 -0.29 0.97
N THR A 217 -2.61 -0.79 0.11
CA THR A 217 -1.34 -0.10 -0.20
C THR A 217 -1.53 1.11 -1.12
N THR A 218 -2.58 1.14 -1.94
CA THR A 218 -2.85 2.20 -2.91
C THR A 218 -3.80 3.27 -2.40
N LEU A 219 -4.67 2.95 -1.44
CA LEU A 219 -5.59 3.92 -0.85
C LEU A 219 -4.84 5.09 -0.21
N PRO A 220 -5.30 6.33 -0.41
CA PRO A 220 -4.74 7.48 0.29
C PRO A 220 -4.92 7.33 1.80
N PRO A 221 -4.04 7.95 2.62
CA PRO A 221 -4.24 8.02 4.05
C PRO A 221 -5.57 8.74 4.36
N ARG A 222 -6.24 8.30 5.42
CA ARG A 222 -7.47 8.97 5.89
C ARG A 222 -7.10 10.38 6.35
N ASN A 223 -7.85 11.39 5.90
CA ASN A 223 -7.61 12.78 6.30
C ASN A 223 -7.70 12.89 7.82
N GLY A 224 -6.59 13.15 8.48
CA GLY A 224 -6.52 13.35 9.94
C GLY A 224 -5.50 12.48 10.68
N GLU A 225 -4.76 11.60 9.96
CA GLU A 225 -3.65 10.78 10.50
C GLU A 225 -2.27 11.26 10.05
#